data_7801d4908d13ed407e15c2853f045af9
#
_entry.id   7801d4908d13ed407e15c2853f045af9
#
_cell.length_a   1.000
_cell.length_b   1.000
_cell.length_c   1.000
_cell.angle_alpha   90.00
_cell.angle_beta   90.00
_cell.angle_gamma   90.00
#
_symmetry.space_group_name_H-M   'P 1'
#
loop_
_entity.id
_entity.type
_entity.pdbx_description
1 polymer ?
#
loop_
_entity_poly.entity_id
_entity_poly.type
_entity_poly.pdbx_seq_one_letter_code
_entity_poly.pdbx_strand_id
1 'polypeptide(L)'
;MKVLFTFGGIPHYLNAMLNRLQAKGIEITVVSPQKGNTTIGKGVKMVEGGAYKHLTTPEKKMFYGKSAFPALPEIIAEEKPDIVVVGWPYFLQVFFQPALRKAIKSCNARLVIREIPFQTPPYGKIREYFKANPMHDEGMRLLSKGT
;
A
#
# COMPACT_ATOMS: atom_id res chain seq x y z
N MET A 1 -3.68 -19.17 1.70
CA MET A 1 -2.77 -18.03 1.42
C MET A 1 -3.46 -16.77 1.87
N LYS A 2 -2.79 -15.99 2.72
CA LYS A 2 -3.29 -14.73 3.26
C LYS A 2 -2.57 -13.55 2.60
N VAL A 3 -3.32 -12.57 2.11
CA VAL A 3 -2.75 -11.38 1.45
C VAL A 3 -3.29 -10.12 2.11
N LEU A 4 -2.39 -9.28 2.59
CA LEU A 4 -2.73 -7.98 3.16
C LEU A 4 -2.41 -6.87 2.15
N PHE A 5 -3.40 -6.04 1.86
CA PHE A 5 -3.28 -4.87 0.98
C PHE A 5 -3.37 -3.57 1.76
N THR A 6 -2.59 -2.57 1.35
CA THR A 6 -2.74 -1.20 1.85
C THR A 6 -3.19 -0.27 0.72
N PHE A 7 -4.26 0.47 0.94
CA PHE A 7 -4.82 1.42 -0.03
C PHE A 7 -5.22 2.73 0.64
N GLY A 8 -5.12 3.85 -0.07
CA GLY A 8 -5.68 5.14 0.34
C GLY A 8 -7.20 5.22 0.22
N GLY A 9 -7.83 4.17 -0.31
CA GLY A 9 -9.24 3.97 -0.53
C GLY A 9 -9.47 2.82 -1.50
N ILE A 10 -10.69 2.30 -1.58
CA ILE A 10 -11.01 1.12 -2.40
C ILE A 10 -11.86 1.55 -3.60
N PRO A 11 -11.25 1.74 -4.79
CA PRO A 11 -12.00 2.00 -6.01
C PRO A 11 -12.84 0.78 -6.41
N HIS A 12 -13.95 1.01 -7.11
CA HIS A 12 -14.86 -0.06 -7.54
C HIS A 12 -14.19 -1.21 -8.31
N TYR A 13 -13.21 -0.89 -9.17
CA TYR A 13 -12.47 -1.91 -9.92
C TYR A 13 -11.55 -2.77 -9.04
N LEU A 14 -10.94 -2.19 -8.00
CA LEU A 14 -10.17 -2.95 -7.02
C LEU A 14 -11.08 -3.83 -6.17
N ASN A 15 -12.24 -3.31 -5.76
CA ASN A 15 -13.22 -4.09 -5.02
C ASN A 15 -13.64 -5.34 -5.79
N ALA A 16 -13.92 -5.21 -7.10
CA ALA A 16 -14.25 -6.35 -7.95
C ALA A 16 -13.12 -7.39 -8.03
N MET A 17 -11.88 -6.93 -8.15
CA MET A 17 -10.69 -7.80 -8.15
C MET A 17 -10.54 -8.54 -6.81
N LEU A 18 -10.61 -7.81 -5.70
CA LEU A 18 -10.46 -8.39 -4.35
C LEU A 18 -11.52 -9.44 -4.06
N ASN A 19 -12.78 -9.17 -4.41
CA ASN A 19 -13.87 -10.15 -4.27
C ASN A 19 -13.62 -11.42 -5.10
N ARG A 20 -13.11 -11.29 -6.33
CA ARG A 20 -12.75 -12.44 -7.17
C ARG A 20 -11.61 -13.27 -6.58
N LEU A 21 -10.60 -12.62 -5.99
CA LEU A 21 -9.51 -13.32 -5.32
C LEU A 21 -10.00 -14.05 -4.07
N GLN A 22 -10.86 -13.40 -3.28
CA GLN A 22 -11.49 -14.02 -2.11
C GLN A 22 -12.32 -15.25 -2.51
N ALA A 23 -13.11 -15.16 -3.58
CA ALA A 23 -13.90 -16.27 -4.11
C ALA A 23 -13.04 -17.47 -4.60
N LYS A 24 -11.77 -17.22 -4.93
CA LYS A 24 -10.79 -18.26 -5.28
C LYS A 24 -10.07 -18.87 -4.05
N GLY A 25 -10.52 -18.57 -2.83
CA GLY A 25 -9.96 -19.09 -1.60
C GLY A 25 -8.69 -18.36 -1.10
N ILE A 26 -8.41 -17.15 -1.63
CA ILE A 26 -7.35 -16.29 -1.11
C ILE A 26 -7.96 -15.44 0.01
N GLU A 27 -7.46 -15.61 1.22
CA GLU A 27 -7.88 -14.82 2.38
C GLU A 27 -7.30 -13.41 2.28
N ILE A 28 -8.16 -12.40 2.17
CA ILE A 28 -7.76 -11.02 1.91
C ILE A 28 -8.10 -10.13 3.08
N THR A 29 -7.11 -9.37 3.54
CA THR A 29 -7.26 -8.24 4.45
C THR A 29 -6.86 -6.95 3.73
N VAL A 30 -7.73 -5.94 3.79
CA VAL A 30 -7.46 -4.60 3.25
C VAL A 30 -7.34 -3.62 4.39
N VAL A 31 -6.25 -2.84 4.40
CA VAL A 31 -6.04 -1.72 5.33
C VAL A 31 -6.21 -0.42 4.58
N SER A 32 -7.09 0.45 5.07
CA SER A 32 -7.34 1.77 4.49
C SER A 32 -7.48 2.84 5.58
N PRO A 33 -7.40 4.16 5.23
CA PRO A 33 -7.58 5.22 6.20
C PRO A 33 -9.03 5.28 6.70
N GLN A 34 -9.21 5.67 7.96
CA GLN A 34 -10.53 5.90 8.57
C GLN A 34 -11.32 7.03 7.88
N LYS A 35 -10.61 8.06 7.41
CA LYS A 35 -11.21 9.12 6.59
C LYS A 35 -10.76 8.88 5.17
N GLY A 36 -11.70 8.53 4.30
CA GLY A 36 -11.41 8.29 2.89
C GLY A 36 -10.58 9.43 2.30
N ASN A 37 -9.41 9.10 1.79
CA ASN A 37 -8.55 10.09 1.17
C ASN A 37 -9.16 10.44 -0.18
N THR A 38 -9.59 11.68 -0.35
CA THR A 38 -10.31 12.20 -1.52
C THR A 38 -9.45 12.29 -2.79
N THR A 39 -8.21 11.83 -2.76
CA THR A 39 -7.23 11.93 -3.85
C THR A 39 -7.28 10.80 -4.88
N ILE A 40 -8.34 10.04 -4.93
CA ILE A 40 -8.59 9.12 -6.05
C ILE A 40 -9.23 9.94 -7.17
N GLY A 41 -8.66 9.87 -8.37
CA GLY A 41 -8.94 10.73 -9.51
C GLY A 41 -10.43 11.00 -9.79
N LYS A 42 -10.74 12.11 -10.44
CA LYS A 42 -12.12 12.48 -10.81
C LYS A 42 -12.84 11.31 -11.49
N GLY A 43 -14.02 10.95 -10.98
CA GLY A 43 -14.86 9.90 -11.56
C GLY A 43 -14.67 8.50 -11.01
N VAL A 44 -13.73 8.26 -10.08
CA VAL A 44 -13.58 6.97 -9.43
C VAL A 44 -14.56 6.87 -8.26
N LYS A 45 -15.52 5.97 -8.37
CA LYS A 45 -16.44 5.65 -7.25
C LYS A 45 -15.72 4.81 -6.23
N MET A 46 -15.78 5.24 -4.96
CA MET A 46 -15.36 4.45 -3.82
C MET A 46 -16.46 3.47 -3.47
N VAL A 47 -16.08 2.26 -3.09
CA VAL A 47 -17.03 1.22 -2.66
C VAL A 47 -16.65 0.80 -1.25
N GLU A 48 -17.61 0.85 -0.36
CA GLU A 48 -17.48 0.31 0.99
C GLU A 48 -18.01 -1.12 1.01
N GLY A 49 -17.21 -2.00 1.60
CA GLY A 49 -17.59 -3.39 1.80
C GLY A 49 -17.30 -4.32 0.63
N GLY A 50 -16.92 -5.52 0.99
CA GLY A 50 -16.65 -6.64 0.10
C GLY A 50 -16.70 -7.95 0.90
N ALA A 51 -16.47 -9.08 0.25
CA ALA A 51 -16.38 -10.39 0.91
C ALA A 51 -15.08 -10.57 1.71
N TYR A 52 -14.13 -9.64 1.61
CA TYR A 52 -12.83 -9.64 2.28
C TYR A 52 -12.88 -8.85 3.61
N LYS A 53 -11.91 -9.12 4.47
CA LYS A 53 -11.73 -8.38 5.74
C LYS A 53 -11.24 -6.95 5.44
N HIS A 54 -11.96 -5.95 5.94
CA HIS A 54 -11.60 -4.54 5.77
C HIS A 54 -11.30 -3.91 7.14
N LEU A 55 -10.09 -3.42 7.31
CA LEU A 55 -9.61 -2.74 8.50
C LEU A 55 -9.37 -1.26 8.17
N THR A 56 -9.94 -0.38 8.96
CA THR A 56 -9.69 1.05 8.85
C THR A 56 -8.79 1.50 10.00
N THR A 57 -7.77 2.32 9.71
CA THR A 57 -6.82 2.82 10.71
C THR A 57 -6.49 4.28 10.47
N PRO A 58 -6.14 5.04 11.54
CA PRO A 58 -5.71 6.42 11.38
C PRO A 58 -4.46 6.53 10.50
N GLU A 59 -4.45 7.53 9.61
CA GLU A 59 -3.26 7.95 8.90
C GLU A 59 -2.52 9.03 9.70
N LYS A 60 -1.20 9.03 9.59
CA LYS A 60 -0.33 10.10 10.09
C LYS A 60 0.57 10.59 8.97
N LYS A 61 0.67 11.92 8.83
CA LYS A 61 1.65 12.54 7.93
C LYS A 61 3.05 12.39 8.53
N MET A 62 3.96 11.80 7.79
CA MET A 62 5.33 11.55 8.20
C MET A 62 6.24 12.72 7.83
N PHE A 63 7.47 12.74 8.38
CA PHE A 63 8.48 13.79 8.13
C PHE A 63 8.82 13.96 6.64
N TYR A 64 8.68 12.90 5.85
CA TYR A 64 8.86 12.93 4.38
C TYR A 64 7.63 13.44 3.60
N GLY A 65 6.65 14.03 4.30
CA GLY A 65 5.49 14.70 3.71
C GLY A 65 4.38 13.79 3.14
N LYS A 66 4.49 12.47 3.29
CA LYS A 66 3.48 11.49 2.85
C LYS A 66 2.80 10.82 4.03
N SER A 67 1.59 10.30 3.79
CA SER A 67 0.83 9.55 4.80
C SER A 67 1.38 8.15 5.01
N ALA A 68 1.25 7.66 6.22
CA ALA A 68 1.57 6.30 6.62
C ALA A 68 0.51 5.79 7.63
N PHE A 69 0.47 4.48 7.82
CA PHE A 69 -0.35 3.81 8.83
C PHE A 69 0.52 3.43 10.03
N PRO A 70 0.53 4.19 11.13
CA PRO A 70 1.35 3.87 12.30
C PRO A 70 1.10 2.48 12.88
N ALA A 71 -0.15 2.03 12.86
CA ALA A 71 -0.56 0.72 13.38
C ALA A 71 -0.32 -0.46 12.40
N LEU A 72 0.27 -0.23 11.23
CA LEU A 72 0.47 -1.30 10.25
C LEU A 72 1.39 -2.45 10.74
N PRO A 73 2.45 -2.21 11.53
CA PRO A 73 3.25 -3.29 12.10
C PRO A 73 2.45 -4.24 12.99
N GLU A 74 1.59 -3.69 13.85
CA GLU A 74 0.72 -4.43 14.77
C GLU A 74 -0.31 -5.24 13.99
N ILE A 75 -0.95 -4.62 12.98
CA ILE A 75 -1.92 -5.29 12.11
C ILE A 75 -1.25 -6.48 11.38
N ILE A 76 -0.03 -6.32 10.85
CA ILE A 76 0.70 -7.42 10.20
C ILE A 76 1.02 -8.54 11.19
N ALA A 77 1.42 -8.20 12.40
CA ALA A 77 1.72 -9.19 13.44
C ALA A 77 0.48 -10.01 13.87
N GLU A 78 -0.70 -9.39 13.89
CA GLU A 78 -1.98 -10.03 14.19
C GLU A 78 -2.49 -10.88 13.02
N GLU A 79 -2.51 -10.31 11.81
CA GLU A 79 -3.05 -10.96 10.61
C GLU A 79 -2.15 -12.08 10.08
N LYS A 80 -0.83 -12.01 10.30
CA LYS A 80 0.18 -12.96 9.84
C LYS A 80 0.02 -13.32 8.35
N PRO A 81 0.07 -12.32 7.46
CA PRO A 81 -0.10 -12.56 6.03
C PRO A 81 1.10 -13.29 5.44
N ASP A 82 0.88 -14.05 4.36
CA ASP A 82 1.93 -14.61 3.51
C ASP A 82 2.51 -13.56 2.55
N ILE A 83 1.68 -12.59 2.16
CA ILE A 83 2.05 -11.52 1.24
C ILE A 83 1.51 -10.18 1.77
N VAL A 84 2.37 -9.17 1.79
CA VAL A 84 2.00 -7.78 2.08
C VAL A 84 2.15 -6.95 0.80
N VAL A 85 1.04 -6.40 0.31
CA VAL A 85 1.00 -5.55 -0.88
C VAL A 85 0.85 -4.11 -0.44
N VAL A 86 1.86 -3.30 -0.70
CA VAL A 86 1.86 -1.87 -0.36
C VAL A 86 1.78 -1.02 -1.61
N GLY A 87 0.85 -0.06 -1.60
CA GLY A 87 0.70 0.93 -2.68
C GLY A 87 1.39 2.25 -2.34
N TRP A 88 1.48 3.14 -3.34
CA TRP A 88 1.88 4.53 -3.13
C TRP A 88 0.84 5.27 -2.26
N PRO A 89 1.24 6.10 -1.29
CA PRO A 89 2.61 6.40 -0.82
C PRO A 89 3.10 5.48 0.31
N TYR A 90 2.33 4.48 0.72
CA TYR A 90 2.57 3.68 1.93
C TYR A 90 3.83 2.81 1.87
N PHE A 91 4.32 2.47 0.67
CA PHE A 91 5.55 1.70 0.58
C PHE A 91 6.77 2.46 1.15
N LEU A 92 6.74 3.81 1.16
CA LEU A 92 7.79 4.61 1.79
C LEU A 92 7.91 4.31 3.30
N GLN A 93 6.81 3.92 3.93
CA GLN A 93 6.80 3.52 5.33
C GLN A 93 7.73 2.32 5.59
N VAL A 94 7.85 1.41 4.64
CA VAL A 94 8.75 0.24 4.75
C VAL A 94 10.21 0.67 4.95
N PHE A 95 10.64 1.77 4.33
CA PHE A 95 12.01 2.29 4.50
C PHE A 95 12.21 2.97 5.84
N PHE A 96 11.24 3.79 6.24
CA PHE A 96 11.41 4.70 7.37
C PHE A 96 10.90 4.14 8.69
N GLN A 97 10.23 2.99 8.69
CA GLN A 97 9.71 2.36 9.90
C GLN A 97 10.32 0.95 10.11
N PRO A 98 11.39 0.83 10.92
CA PRO A 98 12.03 -0.47 11.20
C PRO A 98 11.07 -1.50 11.78
N ALA A 99 10.10 -1.08 12.60
CA ALA A 99 9.08 -1.96 13.18
C ALA A 99 8.26 -2.66 12.10
N LEU A 100 7.91 -1.96 11.00
CA LEU A 100 7.18 -2.54 9.88
C LEU A 100 8.00 -3.64 9.18
N ARG A 101 9.29 -3.38 8.90
CA ARG A 101 10.19 -4.40 8.34
C ARG A 101 10.33 -5.62 9.26
N LYS A 102 10.43 -5.38 10.56
CA LYS A 102 10.50 -6.45 11.56
C LYS A 102 9.22 -7.29 11.57
N ALA A 103 8.05 -6.67 11.52
CA ALA A 103 6.77 -7.37 11.45
C ALA A 103 6.65 -8.22 10.18
N ILE A 104 6.98 -7.68 9.01
CA ILE A 104 6.98 -8.43 7.73
C ILE A 104 7.91 -9.64 7.81
N LYS A 105 9.14 -9.46 8.31
CA LYS A 105 10.12 -10.55 8.45
C LYS A 105 9.67 -11.61 9.46
N SER A 106 9.10 -11.23 10.59
CA SER A 106 8.65 -12.18 11.62
C SER A 106 7.49 -13.06 11.15
N CYS A 107 6.69 -12.59 10.22
CA CYS A 107 5.65 -13.38 9.56
C CYS A 107 6.17 -14.19 8.36
N ASN A 108 7.46 -14.06 7.98
CA ASN A 108 8.03 -14.61 6.74
C ASN A 108 7.22 -14.17 5.49
N ALA A 109 6.62 -12.97 5.54
CA ALA A 109 5.78 -12.46 4.49
C ALA A 109 6.61 -11.91 3.32
N ARG A 110 6.13 -12.14 2.09
CA ARG A 110 6.69 -11.50 0.90
C ARG A 110 6.13 -10.09 0.77
N LEU A 111 7.03 -9.12 0.53
CA LEU A 111 6.65 -7.75 0.25
C LEU A 111 6.47 -7.54 -1.25
N VAL A 112 5.31 -7.01 -1.63
CA VAL A 112 5.00 -6.62 -3.02
C VAL A 112 4.67 -5.14 -3.05
N ILE A 113 5.31 -4.40 -3.93
CA ILE A 113 4.97 -2.99 -4.18
C ILE A 113 4.04 -2.92 -5.38
N ARG A 114 2.89 -2.27 -5.17
CA ARG A 114 1.94 -1.98 -6.22
C ARG A 114 2.01 -0.50 -6.59
N GLU A 115 2.32 -0.25 -7.84
CA GLU A 115 2.36 1.08 -8.40
C GLU A 115 1.28 1.29 -9.46
N ILE A 116 0.86 2.55 -9.64
CA ILE A 116 -0.08 2.94 -10.68
C ILE A 116 0.73 3.69 -11.75
N PRO A 117 0.92 3.11 -12.94
CA PRO A 117 1.85 3.64 -13.95
C PRO A 117 1.51 5.06 -14.47
N PHE A 118 0.26 5.51 -14.35
CA PHE A 118 -0.12 6.87 -14.77
C PHE A 118 0.20 7.97 -13.74
N GLN A 119 0.80 7.62 -12.61
CA GLN A 119 1.33 8.61 -11.64
C GLN A 119 2.82 8.86 -11.84
N THR A 120 3.46 8.19 -12.77
CA THR A 120 4.80 8.55 -13.19
C THR A 120 4.74 9.86 -13.98
N PRO A 121 5.52 10.89 -13.61
CA PRO A 121 5.57 12.13 -14.37
C PRO A 121 5.98 11.84 -15.82
N PRO A 122 5.44 12.57 -16.78
CA PRO A 122 5.84 12.42 -18.17
C PRO A 122 7.37 12.64 -18.28
N TYR A 123 8.06 11.70 -18.90
CA TYR A 123 9.52 11.65 -19.08
C TYR A 123 10.10 12.85 -19.85
N GLY A 124 9.33 13.88 -20.12
CA GLY A 124 9.74 15.04 -20.91
C GLY A 124 10.63 16.08 -20.21
N LYS A 125 10.72 16.08 -18.88
CA LYS A 125 11.51 17.05 -18.14
C LYS A 125 12.23 16.40 -16.97
N ILE A 126 13.49 16.06 -17.17
CA ILE A 126 14.39 15.46 -16.18
C ILE A 126 14.35 16.20 -14.81
N ARG A 127 14.25 17.53 -14.83
CA ARG A 127 14.16 18.33 -13.60
C ARG A 127 12.86 18.14 -12.82
N GLU A 128 11.74 17.90 -13.49
CA GLU A 128 10.44 17.60 -12.84
C GLU A 128 10.38 16.17 -12.33
N TYR A 129 11.02 15.25 -13.04
CA TYR A 129 11.23 13.88 -12.60
C TYR A 129 11.96 13.82 -11.26
N PHE A 130 13.12 14.49 -11.15
CA PHE A 130 13.87 14.54 -9.89
C PHE A 130 13.18 15.31 -8.76
N LYS A 131 12.35 16.31 -9.07
CA LYS A 131 11.55 17.01 -8.05
C LYS A 131 10.35 16.18 -7.57
N ALA A 132 9.72 15.41 -8.45
CA ALA A 132 8.51 14.66 -8.13
C ALA A 132 8.80 13.31 -7.45
N ASN A 133 9.89 12.62 -7.78
CA ASN A 133 10.11 11.23 -7.40
C ASN A 133 11.51 10.82 -6.88
N PRO A 134 12.35 11.69 -6.31
CA PRO A 134 13.71 11.27 -5.91
C PRO A 134 13.70 10.15 -4.86
N MET A 135 12.65 10.09 -4.04
CA MET A 135 12.48 9.05 -3.02
C MET A 135 11.82 7.78 -3.56
N HIS A 136 11.06 7.88 -4.63
CA HIS A 136 10.41 6.74 -5.27
C HIS A 136 11.45 5.84 -5.95
N ASP A 137 12.28 6.41 -6.81
CA ASP A 137 13.25 5.65 -7.59
C ASP A 137 14.36 5.06 -6.71
N GLU A 138 14.85 5.81 -5.74
CA GLU A 138 15.82 5.29 -4.78
C GLU A 138 15.21 4.20 -3.90
N GLY A 139 13.95 4.37 -3.51
CA GLY A 139 13.20 3.37 -2.80
C GLY A 139 13.06 2.06 -3.58
N MET A 140 12.66 2.12 -4.83
CA MET A 140 12.54 0.95 -5.70
C MET A 140 13.89 0.27 -5.94
N ARG A 141 14.96 1.05 -6.13
CA ARG A 141 16.33 0.56 -6.28
C ARG A 141 16.83 -0.19 -5.03
N LEU A 142 16.54 0.33 -3.85
CA LEU A 142 16.94 -0.31 -2.59
C LEU A 142 16.15 -1.60 -2.34
N LEU A 143 14.86 -1.63 -2.66
CA LEU A 143 14.04 -2.85 -2.52
C LEU A 143 14.48 -3.95 -3.49
N SER A 144 14.84 -3.61 -4.72
CA SER A 144 15.32 -4.58 -5.71
C SER A 144 16.66 -5.23 -5.34
N LYS A 145 17.47 -4.60 -4.47
CA LYS A 145 18.75 -5.12 -3.99
C LYS A 145 18.64 -5.93 -2.70
N GLY A 146 17.51 -5.88 -2.01
CA GLY A 146 17.29 -6.53 -0.71
C GLY A 146 16.48 -7.82 -0.76
N THR A 147 16.18 -8.30 -1.95
CA THR A 147 15.62 -9.62 -2.25
C THR A 147 16.70 -10.46 -2.91
#